data_c9d223a15e485ef9a13bcbb5b6a425d6
#
_entry.id   c9d223a15e485ef9a13bcbb5b6a425d6
#
_cell.length_a   1.000
_cell.length_b   1.000
_cell.length_c   1.000
_cell.angle_alpha   90.00
_cell.angle_beta   90.00
_cell.angle_gamma   90.00
#
_symmetry.space_group_name_H-M   'P 1'
#
loop_
_entity.id
_entity.type
_entity.pdbx_description
1 polymer ?
#
loop_
_entity_poly.entity_id
_entity_poly.type
_entity_poly.pdbx_seq_one_letter_code
_entity_poly.pdbx_strand_id
1 'polypeptide(L)'
;MQDLDPVETQEWLDALESVLDREGEDRAHYLMTRMGELASRSGTQLPYAITTPYRNTIPVTHEARMPGDLFMERRIRSLVRWNALAMVMRANKHDPDLGGHISTFASSATLYDIGFNYFVQAPTDEHGGDLVFFQGHASPGVYARAFLEGRISEEQLENFRQEVDGNGLSSYPHPWLMPDFWQFPTVSTVSYTHLRAHETRHDL
;
A
#
# COMPACT_ATOMS: atom_id res chain seq x y z
N MET A 1 -31.32 -18.49 -0.91
CA MET A 1 -32.37 -18.19 0.07
C MET A 1 -33.65 -18.04 -0.72
N GLN A 2 -34.75 -18.73 -0.33
CA GLN A 2 -36.02 -18.60 -1.02
C GLN A 2 -36.79 -17.44 -0.40
N ASP A 3 -37.39 -16.59 -1.24
CA ASP A 3 -38.22 -15.49 -0.76
C ASP A 3 -39.51 -16.06 -0.12
N LEU A 4 -39.76 -15.67 1.12
CA LEU A 4 -40.87 -16.15 1.90
C LEU A 4 -42.14 -15.29 1.70
N ASP A 5 -41.97 -14.04 1.32
CA ASP A 5 -43.06 -13.11 1.02
C ASP A 5 -42.67 -12.18 -0.13
N PRO A 6 -42.93 -12.61 -1.39
CA PRO A 6 -42.60 -11.82 -2.55
C PRO A 6 -43.35 -10.48 -2.65
N VAL A 7 -44.52 -10.39 -2.00
CA VAL A 7 -45.33 -9.15 -2.03
C VAL A 7 -44.65 -8.11 -1.13
N GLU A 8 -44.33 -8.46 0.10
CA GLU A 8 -43.60 -7.57 1.03
C GLU A 8 -42.26 -7.15 0.43
N THR A 9 -41.52 -8.10 -0.16
CA THR A 9 -40.25 -7.80 -0.81
C THR A 9 -40.43 -6.76 -1.91
N GLN A 10 -41.45 -6.87 -2.73
CA GLN A 10 -41.71 -5.90 -3.80
C GLN A 10 -42.08 -4.51 -3.25
N GLU A 11 -42.87 -4.46 -2.17
CA GLU A 11 -43.23 -3.19 -1.52
C GLU A 11 -41.96 -2.43 -1.01
N TRP A 12 -41.01 -3.13 -0.43
CA TRP A 12 -39.73 -2.53 -0.01
C TRP A 12 -38.89 -2.03 -1.19
N LEU A 13 -38.88 -2.75 -2.31
CA LEU A 13 -38.17 -2.33 -3.51
C LEU A 13 -38.83 -1.10 -4.15
N ASP A 14 -40.16 -1.10 -4.28
CA ASP A 14 -40.93 0.03 -4.83
C ASP A 14 -40.76 1.29 -3.96
N ALA A 15 -40.69 1.13 -2.64
CA ALA A 15 -40.45 2.24 -1.73
C ALA A 15 -39.05 2.85 -1.93
N LEU A 16 -38.01 2.01 -2.11
CA LEU A 16 -36.66 2.49 -2.37
C LEU A 16 -36.56 3.17 -3.75
N GLU A 17 -37.19 2.60 -4.78
CA GLU A 17 -37.28 3.19 -6.12
C GLU A 17 -37.95 4.58 -6.10
N SER A 18 -39.03 4.70 -5.35
CA SER A 18 -39.71 5.99 -5.15
C SER A 18 -38.81 7.04 -4.47
N VAL A 19 -37.96 6.64 -3.55
CA VAL A 19 -36.99 7.55 -2.93
C VAL A 19 -35.92 7.96 -3.92
N LEU A 20 -35.38 7.03 -4.70
CA LEU A 20 -34.39 7.31 -5.74
C LEU A 20 -34.92 8.33 -6.75
N ASP A 21 -36.17 8.15 -7.20
CA ASP A 21 -36.81 9.01 -8.20
C ASP A 21 -37.15 10.42 -7.68
N ARG A 22 -37.53 10.54 -6.42
CA ARG A 22 -38.02 11.82 -5.85
C ARG A 22 -36.97 12.60 -5.09
N GLU A 23 -36.11 11.91 -4.37
CA GLU A 23 -35.17 12.52 -3.43
C GLU A 23 -33.70 12.31 -3.83
N GLY A 24 -33.44 11.39 -4.77
CA GLY A 24 -32.12 11.13 -5.34
C GLY A 24 -31.27 10.12 -4.55
N GLU A 25 -30.06 9.90 -5.07
CA GLU A 25 -29.15 8.86 -4.60
C GLU A 25 -28.67 9.08 -3.14
N ASP A 26 -28.43 10.32 -2.74
CA ASP A 26 -27.92 10.64 -1.40
C ASP A 26 -28.91 10.23 -0.31
N ARG A 27 -30.21 10.47 -0.56
CA ARG A 27 -31.26 10.09 0.37
C ARG A 27 -31.45 8.57 0.43
N ALA A 28 -31.41 7.91 -0.70
CA ALA A 28 -31.47 6.45 -0.76
C ALA A 28 -30.27 5.81 -0.02
N HIS A 29 -29.07 6.34 -0.24
CA HIS A 29 -27.86 5.89 0.48
C HIS A 29 -28.02 6.05 2.00
N TYR A 30 -28.51 7.21 2.47
CA TYR A 30 -28.75 7.44 3.89
C TYR A 30 -29.74 6.42 4.47
N LEU A 31 -30.86 6.17 3.79
CA LEU A 31 -31.85 5.21 4.25
C LEU A 31 -31.30 3.78 4.31
N MET A 32 -30.59 3.33 3.28
CA MET A 32 -29.94 2.01 3.28
C MET A 32 -28.92 1.86 4.40
N THR A 33 -28.16 2.91 4.69
CA THR A 33 -27.23 2.92 5.81
C THR A 33 -27.96 2.76 7.13
N ARG A 34 -29.04 3.51 7.36
CA ARG A 34 -29.83 3.42 8.60
C ARG A 34 -30.53 2.07 8.77
N MET A 35 -31.03 1.48 7.68
CA MET A 35 -31.60 0.11 7.70
C MET A 35 -30.51 -0.92 8.04
N GLY A 36 -29.33 -0.79 7.46
CA GLY A 36 -28.18 -1.64 7.78
C GLY A 36 -27.76 -1.56 9.24
N GLU A 37 -27.70 -0.36 9.81
CA GLU A 37 -27.40 -0.18 11.24
C GLU A 37 -28.46 -0.83 12.13
N LEU A 38 -29.73 -0.67 11.78
CA LEU A 38 -30.84 -1.29 12.53
C LEU A 38 -30.75 -2.83 12.48
N ALA A 39 -30.54 -3.39 11.30
CA ALA A 39 -30.39 -4.82 11.10
C ALA A 39 -29.19 -5.38 11.89
N SER A 40 -28.05 -4.67 11.85
CA SER A 40 -26.85 -5.05 12.60
C SER A 40 -27.09 -5.05 14.12
N ARG A 41 -27.77 -4.05 14.66
CA ARG A 41 -28.13 -3.97 16.08
C ARG A 41 -29.07 -5.11 16.50
N SER A 42 -29.90 -5.59 15.58
CA SER A 42 -30.78 -6.74 15.82
C SER A 42 -30.11 -8.09 15.65
N GLY A 43 -28.79 -8.13 15.44
CA GLY A 43 -28.01 -9.35 15.25
C GLY A 43 -28.19 -10.02 13.89
N THR A 44 -28.82 -9.33 12.94
CA THR A 44 -28.98 -9.84 11.57
C THR A 44 -27.65 -9.74 10.83
N GLN A 45 -27.22 -10.84 10.22
CA GLN A 45 -26.07 -10.81 9.30
C GLN A 45 -26.47 -10.07 8.03
N LEU A 46 -25.85 -8.92 7.83
CA LEU A 46 -26.05 -8.17 6.59
C LEU A 46 -25.44 -8.94 5.41
N PRO A 47 -26.06 -8.87 4.22
CA PRO A 47 -25.53 -9.49 3.01
C PRO A 47 -24.19 -8.87 2.59
N TYR A 48 -23.83 -7.72 3.16
CA TYR A 48 -22.55 -7.06 2.97
C TYR A 48 -21.64 -7.43 4.15
N ALA A 49 -20.76 -8.38 3.95
CA ALA A 49 -19.64 -8.57 4.87
C ALA A 49 -18.74 -7.33 4.81
N ILE A 50 -18.09 -6.98 5.94
CA ILE A 50 -17.03 -5.96 6.01
C ILE A 50 -15.93 -6.25 4.97
N THR A 51 -15.76 -7.51 4.59
CA THR A 51 -14.97 -7.96 3.45
C THR A 51 -15.89 -8.16 2.24
N THR A 52 -16.09 -7.13 1.45
CA THR A 52 -16.69 -7.30 0.12
C THR A 52 -15.72 -8.08 -0.78
N PRO A 53 -16.20 -9.00 -1.64
CA PRO A 53 -15.35 -9.58 -2.65
C PRO A 53 -14.65 -8.45 -3.41
N TYR A 54 -13.34 -8.56 -3.59
CA TYR A 54 -12.59 -7.58 -4.38
C TYR A 54 -13.21 -7.49 -5.79
N ARG A 55 -13.81 -6.37 -6.07
CA ARG A 55 -14.36 -6.06 -7.40
C ARG A 55 -13.84 -4.69 -7.80
N ASN A 56 -13.33 -4.58 -9.01
CA ASN A 56 -13.07 -3.27 -9.59
C ASN A 56 -14.39 -2.50 -9.68
N THR A 57 -14.46 -1.38 -8.98
CA THR A 57 -15.59 -0.46 -9.05
C THR A 57 -15.56 0.39 -10.32
N ILE A 58 -14.39 0.51 -10.94
CA ILE A 58 -14.18 1.16 -12.22
C ILE A 58 -14.13 0.08 -13.30
N PRO A 59 -15.06 0.07 -14.27
CA PRO A 59 -15.01 -0.83 -15.42
C PRO A 59 -13.71 -0.61 -16.21
N VAL A 60 -13.12 -1.70 -16.73
CA VAL A 60 -11.88 -1.65 -17.53
C VAL A 60 -11.98 -0.66 -18.70
N THR A 61 -13.17 -0.48 -19.26
CA THR A 61 -13.44 0.49 -20.33
C THR A 61 -13.32 1.95 -19.89
N HIS A 62 -13.44 2.22 -18.59
CA HIS A 62 -13.35 3.55 -18.00
C HIS A 62 -11.99 3.79 -17.33
N GLU A 63 -11.12 2.79 -17.24
CA GLU A 63 -9.79 2.97 -16.69
C GLU A 63 -8.98 3.94 -17.56
N ALA A 64 -8.34 4.90 -16.90
CA ALA A 64 -7.37 5.76 -17.56
C ALA A 64 -6.21 4.90 -18.08
N ARG A 65 -5.78 5.18 -19.30
CA ARG A 65 -4.59 4.52 -19.82
C ARG A 65 -3.37 5.00 -19.04
N MET A 66 -2.54 4.05 -18.63
CA MET A 66 -1.28 4.34 -17.98
C MET A 66 -0.39 5.17 -18.91
N PRO A 67 0.09 6.35 -18.49
CA PRO A 67 1.05 7.12 -19.29
C PRO A 67 2.39 6.40 -19.32
N GLY A 68 3.23 6.73 -20.30
CA GLY A 68 4.58 6.21 -20.42
C GLY A 68 4.72 4.93 -21.26
N ASP A 69 5.92 4.38 -21.27
CA ASP A 69 6.26 3.15 -21.97
C ASP A 69 6.14 1.94 -21.05
N LEU A 70 5.03 1.23 -21.14
CA LEU A 70 4.75 0.04 -20.33
C LEU A 70 5.80 -1.06 -20.48
N PHE A 71 6.45 -1.17 -21.63
CA PHE A 71 7.50 -2.16 -21.86
C PHE A 71 8.76 -1.80 -21.06
N MET A 72 9.17 -0.54 -21.11
CA MET A 72 10.31 -0.03 -20.37
C MET A 72 10.07 -0.11 -18.86
N GLU A 73 8.90 0.30 -18.39
CA GLU A 73 8.55 0.22 -16.99
C GLU A 73 8.54 -1.22 -16.47
N ARG A 74 8.00 -2.16 -17.24
CA ARG A 74 8.04 -3.58 -16.90
C ARG A 74 9.47 -4.08 -16.76
N ARG A 75 10.37 -3.63 -17.66
CA ARG A 75 11.78 -3.98 -17.60
C ARG A 75 12.46 -3.42 -16.37
N ILE A 76 12.25 -2.14 -16.06
CA ILE A 76 12.80 -1.48 -14.88
C ILE A 76 12.30 -2.18 -13.60
N ARG A 77 11.01 -2.44 -13.49
CA ARG A 77 10.41 -3.17 -12.37
C ARG A 77 11.03 -4.54 -12.17
N SER A 78 11.29 -5.26 -13.24
CA SER A 78 11.94 -6.56 -13.20
C SER A 78 13.38 -6.46 -12.69
N LEU A 79 14.14 -5.44 -13.13
CA LEU A 79 15.49 -5.18 -12.67
C LEU A 79 15.54 -4.78 -11.19
N VAL A 80 14.62 -3.92 -10.73
CA VAL A 80 14.51 -3.56 -9.31
C VAL A 80 14.25 -4.81 -8.45
N ARG A 81 13.31 -5.66 -8.85
CA ARG A 81 13.00 -6.90 -8.14
C ARG A 81 14.18 -7.87 -8.09
N TRP A 82 14.87 -8.00 -9.23
CA TRP A 82 16.04 -8.85 -9.32
C TRP A 82 17.19 -8.35 -8.43
N ASN A 83 17.49 -7.06 -8.49
CA ASN A 83 18.56 -6.45 -7.70
C ASN A 83 18.27 -6.54 -6.20
N ALA A 84 17.03 -6.31 -5.78
CA ALA A 84 16.62 -6.47 -4.40
C ALA A 84 16.83 -7.90 -3.89
N LEU A 85 16.44 -8.91 -4.69
CA LEU A 85 16.68 -10.31 -4.36
C LEU A 85 18.16 -10.65 -4.34
N ALA A 86 18.90 -10.25 -5.37
CA ALA A 86 20.34 -10.53 -5.49
C ALA A 86 21.14 -9.94 -4.33
N MET A 87 20.84 -8.72 -3.92
CA MET A 87 21.44 -8.04 -2.77
C MET A 87 21.25 -8.86 -1.48
N VAL A 88 20.02 -9.24 -1.17
CA VAL A 88 19.72 -10.04 0.04
C VAL A 88 20.38 -11.42 -0.03
N MET A 89 20.32 -12.08 -1.19
CA MET A 89 20.92 -13.41 -1.37
C MET A 89 22.45 -13.40 -1.28
N ARG A 90 23.10 -12.36 -1.83
CA ARG A 90 24.55 -12.18 -1.71
C ARG A 90 24.99 -11.95 -0.27
N ALA A 91 24.28 -11.06 0.43
CA ALA A 91 24.54 -10.80 1.85
C ALA A 91 24.45 -12.08 2.68
N ASN A 92 23.37 -12.86 2.54
CA ASN A 92 23.19 -14.12 3.26
C ASN A 92 24.18 -15.23 2.86
N LYS A 93 24.70 -15.19 1.63
CA LYS A 93 25.75 -16.12 1.20
C LYS A 93 27.09 -15.80 1.85
N HIS A 94 27.36 -14.52 2.06
CA HIS A 94 28.59 -14.06 2.71
C HIS A 94 28.52 -14.31 4.22
N ASP A 95 27.43 -13.95 4.86
CA ASP A 95 27.16 -14.16 6.27
C ASP A 95 25.67 -14.53 6.47
N PRO A 96 25.38 -15.80 6.81
CA PRO A 96 24.01 -16.27 7.03
C PRO A 96 23.24 -15.54 8.14
N ASP A 97 23.95 -14.92 9.08
CA ASP A 97 23.35 -14.20 10.20
C ASP A 97 22.92 -12.76 9.84
N LEU A 98 23.37 -12.22 8.70
CA LEU A 98 22.95 -10.91 8.23
C LEU A 98 21.44 -10.84 7.97
N GLY A 99 20.86 -11.92 7.49
CA GLY A 99 19.42 -11.97 7.21
C GLY A 99 18.99 -11.02 6.10
N GLY A 100 17.76 -10.58 6.17
CA GLY A 100 17.12 -9.68 5.21
C GLY A 100 15.76 -10.23 4.76
N HIS A 101 14.82 -9.32 4.52
CA HIS A 101 13.46 -9.66 4.13
C HIS A 101 13.23 -9.25 2.69
N ILE A 102 12.71 -10.15 1.89
CA ILE A 102 12.34 -9.87 0.50
C ILE A 102 10.82 -9.93 0.27
N SER A 103 10.09 -10.68 1.09
CA SER A 103 8.65 -10.88 0.93
C SER A 103 7.84 -9.60 1.06
N THR A 104 8.19 -8.72 1.99
CA THR A 104 7.52 -7.43 2.16
C THR A 104 7.68 -6.55 0.92
N PHE A 105 8.90 -6.46 0.40
CA PHE A 105 9.13 -5.74 -0.85
C PHE A 105 8.43 -6.42 -2.03
N ALA A 106 8.47 -7.74 -2.14
CA ALA A 106 7.81 -8.47 -3.22
C ALA A 106 6.30 -8.17 -3.27
N SER A 107 5.64 -8.06 -2.11
CA SER A 107 4.23 -7.71 -2.00
C SER A 107 3.93 -6.25 -2.36
N SER A 108 4.82 -5.32 -2.04
CA SER A 108 4.63 -3.88 -2.23
C SER A 108 5.33 -3.31 -3.49
N ALA A 109 6.05 -4.15 -4.23
CA ALA A 109 6.91 -3.70 -5.33
C ALA A 109 6.16 -2.90 -6.41
N THR A 110 4.95 -3.31 -6.77
CA THR A 110 4.14 -2.59 -7.76
C THR A 110 3.63 -1.26 -7.19
N LEU A 111 3.27 -1.22 -5.91
CA LEU A 111 2.84 0.02 -5.25
C LEU A 111 3.96 1.06 -5.23
N TYR A 112 5.17 0.66 -4.85
CA TYR A 112 6.34 1.55 -4.87
C TYR A 112 6.72 2.00 -6.27
N ASP A 113 6.67 1.10 -7.24
CA ASP A 113 6.98 1.42 -8.63
C ASP A 113 6.03 2.50 -9.18
N ILE A 114 4.74 2.30 -9.02
CA ILE A 114 3.71 3.28 -9.42
C ILE A 114 3.83 4.56 -8.59
N GLY A 115 4.03 4.44 -7.29
CA GLY A 115 4.19 5.59 -6.39
C GLY A 115 5.33 6.50 -6.85
N PHE A 116 6.51 5.95 -7.07
CA PHE A 116 7.68 6.72 -7.53
C PHE A 116 7.56 7.25 -8.95
N ASN A 117 6.90 6.52 -9.84
CA ASN A 117 6.82 6.93 -11.23
C ASN A 117 5.78 8.03 -11.47
N TYR A 118 4.70 8.09 -10.68
CA TYR A 118 3.53 8.91 -11.01
C TYR A 118 3.03 9.82 -9.91
N PHE A 119 3.38 9.55 -8.65
CA PHE A 119 2.78 10.26 -7.52
C PHE A 119 3.79 11.02 -6.67
N VAL A 120 4.93 10.41 -6.34
CA VAL A 120 5.94 11.01 -5.47
C VAL A 120 6.74 12.05 -6.25
N GLN A 121 6.75 13.27 -5.75
CA GLN A 121 7.43 14.40 -6.39
C GLN A 121 8.75 14.74 -5.67
N ALA A 122 9.79 14.92 -6.48
CA ALA A 122 11.06 15.44 -5.98
C ALA A 122 10.96 16.92 -5.62
N PRO A 123 11.86 17.46 -4.78
CA PRO A 123 11.92 18.89 -4.52
C PRO A 123 12.12 19.70 -5.81
N THR A 124 11.41 20.82 -5.89
CA THR A 124 11.53 21.84 -6.93
C THR A 124 11.69 23.20 -6.29
N ASP A 125 11.87 24.27 -7.05
CA ASP A 125 11.93 25.63 -6.52
C ASP A 125 10.60 26.07 -5.87
N GLU A 126 9.48 25.45 -6.26
CA GLU A 126 8.13 25.78 -5.77
C GLU A 126 7.57 24.76 -4.76
N HIS A 127 8.15 23.56 -4.72
CA HIS A 127 7.65 22.44 -3.90
C HIS A 127 8.79 21.77 -3.15
N GLY A 128 8.65 21.61 -1.83
CA GLY A 128 9.69 21.04 -0.98
C GLY A 128 9.97 19.54 -1.17
N GLY A 129 9.27 18.88 -2.10
CA GLY A 129 9.30 17.44 -2.30
C GLY A 129 8.39 16.68 -1.35
N ASP A 130 7.99 15.50 -1.76
CA ASP A 130 7.16 14.63 -0.94
C ASP A 130 7.98 13.91 0.12
N LEU A 131 7.39 13.71 1.27
CA LEU A 131 7.95 12.93 2.37
C LEU A 131 7.33 11.54 2.35
N VAL A 132 8.16 10.51 2.23
CA VAL A 132 7.71 9.13 2.14
C VAL A 132 8.19 8.32 3.32
N PHE A 133 7.25 7.74 4.04
CA PHE A 133 7.54 6.84 5.16
C PHE A 133 7.58 5.39 4.67
N PHE A 134 8.78 4.83 4.53
CA PHE A 134 8.97 3.46 4.05
C PHE A 134 8.93 2.46 5.20
N GLN A 135 8.26 1.34 4.99
CA GLN A 135 8.39 0.21 5.89
C GLN A 135 9.82 -0.36 5.83
N GLY A 136 10.46 -0.51 6.98
CA GLY A 136 11.85 -0.96 7.06
C GLY A 136 12.14 -2.26 6.31
N HIS A 137 11.23 -3.24 6.37
CA HIS A 137 11.35 -4.51 5.65
C HIS A 137 11.28 -4.39 4.12
N ALA A 138 10.80 -3.28 3.58
CA ALA A 138 10.76 -3.02 2.15
C ALA A 138 12.00 -2.28 1.63
N SER A 139 12.92 -1.87 2.52
CA SER A 139 14.15 -1.16 2.16
C SER A 139 14.98 -1.80 1.04
N PRO A 140 15.07 -3.13 0.90
CA PRO A 140 15.79 -3.74 -0.22
C PRO A 140 15.34 -3.25 -1.59
N GLY A 141 14.04 -3.06 -1.78
CA GLY A 141 13.52 -2.54 -3.03
C GLY A 141 13.83 -1.07 -3.27
N VAL A 142 13.84 -0.28 -2.20
CA VAL A 142 14.21 1.15 -2.28
C VAL A 142 15.68 1.30 -2.64
N TYR A 143 16.56 0.52 -2.01
CA TYR A 143 17.98 0.48 -2.35
C TYR A 143 18.22 0.02 -3.79
N ALA A 144 17.55 -1.06 -4.20
CA ALA A 144 17.68 -1.58 -5.56
C ALA A 144 17.25 -0.56 -6.64
N ARG A 145 16.21 0.22 -6.36
CA ARG A 145 15.79 1.31 -7.24
C ARG A 145 16.82 2.45 -7.25
N ALA A 146 17.25 2.90 -6.08
CA ALA A 146 18.23 3.96 -5.95
C ALA A 146 19.58 3.63 -6.62
N PHE A 147 19.94 2.35 -6.64
CA PHE A 147 21.10 1.88 -7.41
C PHE A 147 20.91 2.07 -8.90
N LEU A 148 19.77 1.72 -9.46
CA LEU A 148 19.47 1.96 -10.88
C LEU A 148 19.40 3.45 -11.22
N GLU A 149 19.06 4.29 -10.26
CA GLU A 149 19.08 5.75 -10.39
C GLU A 149 20.48 6.37 -10.21
N GLY A 150 21.50 5.56 -9.91
CA GLY A 150 22.87 6.01 -9.68
C GLY A 150 23.09 6.71 -8.33
N ARG A 151 22.17 6.59 -7.38
CA ARG A 151 22.25 7.21 -6.04
C ARG A 151 22.99 6.35 -5.02
N ILE A 152 23.15 5.08 -5.30
CA ILE A 152 23.87 4.08 -4.47
C ILE A 152 24.88 3.38 -5.38
N SER A 153 26.10 3.16 -4.87
CA SER A 153 27.15 2.42 -5.55
C SER A 153 26.96 0.91 -5.43
N GLU A 154 27.64 0.15 -6.30
CA GLU A 154 27.69 -1.31 -6.23
C GLU A 154 28.31 -1.77 -4.92
N GLU A 155 29.39 -1.13 -4.47
CA GLU A 155 30.05 -1.42 -3.19
C GLU A 155 29.10 -1.26 -2.00
N GLN A 156 28.30 -0.21 -1.98
CA GLN A 156 27.29 -0.02 -0.95
C GLN A 156 26.21 -1.12 -0.98
N LEU A 157 25.79 -1.56 -2.15
CA LEU A 157 24.85 -2.67 -2.31
C LEU A 157 25.41 -4.00 -1.81
N GLU A 158 26.69 -4.27 -2.06
CA GLU A 158 27.38 -5.47 -1.58
C GLU A 158 27.49 -5.51 -0.06
N ASN A 159 27.60 -4.32 0.56
CA ASN A 159 27.62 -4.16 2.02
C ASN A 159 26.21 -3.92 2.63
N PHE A 160 25.22 -4.58 2.11
CA PHE A 160 23.84 -4.52 2.65
C PHE A 160 23.80 -5.00 4.10
N ARG A 161 23.20 -4.21 4.99
CA ARG A 161 23.11 -4.44 6.44
C ARG A 161 24.46 -4.45 7.19
N GLN A 162 25.44 -3.79 6.64
CA GLN A 162 26.77 -3.64 7.23
C GLN A 162 27.09 -2.17 7.50
N GLU A 163 26.15 -1.47 8.12
CA GLU A 163 26.23 -0.04 8.39
C GLU A 163 27.18 0.33 9.53
N VAL A 164 27.59 -0.63 10.37
CA VAL A 164 28.39 -0.37 11.58
C VAL A 164 29.72 0.32 11.26
N ASP A 165 30.34 -0.04 10.16
CA ASP A 165 31.61 0.55 9.72
C ASP A 165 31.42 1.77 8.81
N GLY A 166 30.20 2.23 8.61
CA GLY A 166 29.85 3.44 7.86
C GLY A 166 29.90 3.31 6.33
N ASN A 167 30.22 2.13 5.80
CA ASN A 167 30.37 1.90 4.37
C ASN A 167 29.23 1.09 3.74
N GLY A 168 28.29 0.63 4.54
CA GLY A 168 27.19 -0.24 4.10
C GLY A 168 25.84 0.44 4.14
N LEU A 169 24.85 -0.25 3.54
CA LEU A 169 23.47 0.16 3.62
C LEU A 169 22.88 -0.22 4.98
N SER A 170 22.14 0.72 5.57
CA SER A 170 21.51 0.48 6.86
C SER A 170 20.48 -0.65 6.81
N SER A 171 20.42 -1.45 7.87
CA SER A 171 19.47 -2.55 8.03
C SER A 171 18.03 -2.07 7.98
N TYR A 172 17.78 -0.88 8.55
CA TYR A 172 16.51 -0.17 8.53
C TYR A 172 16.74 1.29 8.14
N PRO A 173 15.74 1.94 7.53
CA PRO A 173 15.81 3.37 7.27
C PRO A 173 16.16 4.16 8.52
N HIS A 174 17.24 4.94 8.46
CA HIS A 174 17.66 5.79 9.58
C HIS A 174 18.46 6.99 9.08
N PRO A 175 17.97 8.23 9.27
CA PRO A 175 18.65 9.44 8.82
C PRO A 175 20.05 9.64 9.38
N TRP A 176 20.36 9.15 10.56
CA TRP A 176 21.72 9.26 11.14
C TRP A 176 22.72 8.31 10.48
N LEU A 177 22.25 7.16 10.00
CA LEU A 177 23.11 6.18 9.32
C LEU A 177 23.29 6.52 7.84
N MET A 178 22.27 7.10 7.23
CA MET A 178 22.26 7.53 5.83
C MET A 178 21.54 8.88 5.70
N PRO A 179 22.19 10.00 6.10
CA PRO A 179 21.53 11.32 6.23
C PRO A 179 21.04 11.90 4.90
N ASP A 180 21.74 11.60 3.80
CA ASP A 180 21.38 12.09 2.46
C ASP A 180 20.42 11.16 1.73
N PHE A 181 19.96 10.09 2.40
CA PHE A 181 19.12 9.08 1.77
C PHE A 181 17.77 8.90 2.46
N TRP A 182 17.75 8.73 3.78
CA TRP A 182 16.53 8.48 4.53
C TRP A 182 15.97 9.74 5.19
N GLN A 183 14.66 9.96 5.01
CA GLN A 183 13.95 11.09 5.63
C GLN A 183 13.46 10.76 7.05
N PHE A 184 13.08 9.51 7.29
CA PHE A 184 12.52 9.05 8.56
C PHE A 184 13.23 7.82 9.10
N PRO A 185 13.38 7.71 10.41
CA PRO A 185 13.76 6.43 11.02
C PRO A 185 12.54 5.50 11.01
N THR A 186 12.70 4.31 10.46
CA THR A 186 11.68 3.29 10.50
C THR A 186 12.28 2.00 11.03
N VAL A 187 11.52 1.35 11.87
CA VAL A 187 11.90 0.06 12.44
C VAL A 187 10.95 -1.02 11.92
N SER A 188 11.21 -2.24 12.28
CA SER A 188 10.36 -3.39 12.03
C SER A 188 8.90 -3.15 12.52
N THR A 189 8.04 -4.09 12.38
CA THR A 189 6.59 -4.09 12.66
C THR A 189 6.08 -3.34 13.91
N VAL A 190 6.95 -2.92 14.80
CA VAL A 190 6.58 -2.20 16.04
C VAL A 190 5.90 -0.85 15.77
N SER A 191 6.32 -0.12 14.75
CA SER A 191 5.70 1.17 14.36
C SER A 191 4.25 0.99 13.89
N TYR A 192 3.94 -0.13 13.25
CA TYR A 192 2.59 -0.47 12.82
C TYR A 192 1.66 -0.77 14.02
N THR A 193 2.18 -1.40 15.05
CA THR A 193 1.43 -1.67 16.28
C THR A 193 1.12 -0.37 17.02
N HIS A 194 2.04 0.59 17.06
CA HIS A 194 1.80 1.88 17.69
C HIS A 194 0.79 2.75 16.95
N LEU A 195 0.78 2.73 15.62
CA LEU A 195 -0.22 3.46 14.83
C LEU A 195 -1.63 2.88 15.05
N ARG A 196 -1.78 1.56 15.11
CA ARG A 196 -3.07 0.92 15.41
C ARG A 196 -3.53 1.09 16.86
N ALA A 197 -2.62 1.18 17.81
CA ALA A 197 -2.99 1.40 19.20
C ALA A 197 -3.65 2.78 19.44
N HIS A 198 -3.40 3.75 18.56
CA HIS A 198 -4.08 5.06 18.60
C HIS A 198 -5.49 5.02 17.98
N GLU A 199 -5.74 4.16 17.00
CA GLU A 199 -7.06 4.01 16.38
C GLU A 199 -8.08 3.33 17.32
N THR A 200 -7.62 2.44 18.18
CA THR A 200 -8.50 1.74 19.14
C THR A 200 -8.86 2.56 20.38
N ARG A 201 -8.29 3.74 20.57
CA ARG A 201 -8.58 4.60 21.73
C ARG A 201 -9.76 5.55 21.53
N HIS A 202 -10.31 5.65 20.34
CA HIS A 202 -11.47 6.50 20.03
C HIS A 202 -12.82 5.78 20.12
N ASP A 203 -12.83 4.47 20.36
CA ASP A 203 -14.04 3.64 20.46
C ASP A 203 -14.37 3.18 21.90
N LEU A 204 -13.90 3.90 22.91
CA LEU A 204 -14.27 3.69 24.33
C LEU A 204 -14.95 4.93 24.90
#